data_7c51f75cb2abe9264ffc479be7163b9a
#
_entry.id   7c51f75cb2abe9264ffc479be7163b9a
#
_cell.length_a   1.000
_cell.length_b   1.000
_cell.length_c   1.000
_cell.angle_alpha   90.00
_cell.angle_beta   90.00
_cell.angle_gamma   90.00
#
_symmetry.space_group_name_H-M   'P 1'
#
loop_
_entity.id
_entity.type
_entity.pdbx_description
1 polymer ?
#
loop_
_entity_poly.entity_id
_entity_poly.type
_entity_poly.pdbx_seq_one_letter_code
_entity_poly.pdbx_strand_id
1 'polypeptide(L)'
;RPHFKAHKCVSLARRQLSTGSCVGICCAKLSEAEVLVEGGIEDVLIANQVVGPDKATRLARLNRTATVRCAVDDCANIAELGAAAAEEGVTVGILVEVDVGMKRCGVPPGQPAVTMAQLVAATPGLRFDGLQGYEGHAVVLPDYDERKQRVTEDLGMLVDTRRAIESSGLPVKIVSSGGTGTYDITGNIPGIDEVQCGTYALMDVFYAQVRPEFAIARSILASVVSNKHDQVVVDVG
;
A
#
# COMPACT_ATOMS: atom_id res chain seq x y z
N ARG A 1 -9.08 1.18 0.69
CA ARG A 1 -8.46 -0.16 0.49
C ARG A 1 -7.75 -0.59 1.77
N PRO A 2 -8.41 -1.33 2.68
CA PRO A 2 -7.82 -1.74 3.95
C PRO A 2 -6.54 -2.58 3.78
N HIS A 3 -5.60 -2.40 4.70
CA HIS A 3 -4.32 -3.08 4.62
C HIS A 3 -4.27 -4.38 5.44
N PHE A 4 -4.23 -5.51 4.75
CA PHE A 4 -4.25 -6.89 5.28
C PHE A 4 -3.10 -7.20 6.26
N LYS A 5 -1.93 -6.55 6.09
CA LYS A 5 -0.75 -6.78 6.96
C LYS A 5 -1.05 -6.63 8.45
N ALA A 6 -2.05 -5.82 8.81
CA ALA A 6 -2.40 -5.55 10.20
C ALA A 6 -2.99 -6.77 10.93
N HIS A 7 -3.80 -7.57 10.24
CA HIS A 7 -4.52 -8.69 10.86
C HIS A 7 -4.30 -10.04 10.17
N LYS A 8 -3.91 -10.08 8.89
CA LYS A 8 -3.64 -11.29 8.09
C LYS A 8 -4.76 -12.34 8.15
N CYS A 9 -6.01 -11.89 8.19
CA CYS A 9 -7.20 -12.71 8.37
C CYS A 9 -8.19 -12.46 7.24
N VAL A 10 -8.44 -13.49 6.40
CA VAL A 10 -9.33 -13.39 5.23
C VAL A 10 -10.78 -13.07 5.64
N SER A 11 -11.28 -13.64 6.75
CA SER A 11 -12.63 -13.34 7.22
C SER A 11 -12.82 -11.88 7.64
N LEU A 12 -11.80 -11.27 8.24
CA LEU A 12 -11.81 -9.82 8.52
C LEU A 12 -11.75 -9.00 7.22
N ALA A 13 -10.93 -9.38 6.25
CA ALA A 13 -10.88 -8.73 4.95
C ALA A 13 -12.25 -8.76 4.23
N ARG A 14 -12.92 -9.92 4.22
CA ARG A 14 -14.29 -10.05 3.69
C ARG A 14 -15.29 -9.16 4.42
N ARG A 15 -15.19 -9.08 5.75
CA ARG A 15 -16.03 -8.19 6.56
C ARG A 15 -15.80 -6.72 6.22
N GLN A 16 -14.54 -6.31 6.00
CA GLN A 16 -14.23 -4.95 5.55
C GLN A 16 -14.83 -4.65 4.18
N LEU A 17 -14.72 -5.57 3.22
CA LEU A 17 -15.33 -5.42 1.89
C LEU A 17 -16.85 -5.34 1.94
N SER A 18 -17.49 -6.10 2.84
CA SER A 18 -18.96 -6.12 2.96
C SER A 18 -19.56 -4.79 3.47
N THR A 19 -18.75 -3.85 3.95
CA THR A 19 -19.23 -2.50 4.33
C THR A 19 -19.64 -1.63 3.14
N GLY A 20 -19.22 -2.02 1.92
CA GLY A 20 -19.52 -1.29 0.68
C GLY A 20 -18.64 -0.07 0.41
N SER A 21 -17.78 0.34 1.34
CA SER A 21 -16.86 1.48 1.19
C SER A 21 -15.45 1.08 0.73
N CYS A 22 -15.18 -0.21 0.60
CA CYS A 22 -13.87 -0.74 0.23
C CYS A 22 -13.86 -1.21 -1.22
N VAL A 23 -12.91 -0.72 -2.02
CA VAL A 23 -12.75 -1.07 -3.44
C VAL A 23 -11.88 -2.31 -3.67
N GLY A 24 -11.34 -2.90 -2.61
CA GLY A 24 -10.43 -4.06 -2.64
C GLY A 24 -9.59 -4.09 -1.37
N ILE A 25 -8.61 -4.98 -1.32
CA ILE A 25 -7.70 -5.15 -0.17
C ILE A 25 -6.27 -4.79 -0.58
N CYS A 26 -5.55 -4.14 0.33
CA CYS A 26 -4.13 -3.89 0.20
C CYS A 26 -3.33 -4.89 1.03
N CYS A 27 -2.17 -5.34 0.55
CA CYS A 27 -1.26 -6.21 1.29
C CYS A 27 0.21 -5.80 1.09
N ALA A 28 1.11 -6.36 1.90
CA ALA A 28 2.53 -5.99 1.85
C ALA A 28 3.39 -6.99 1.09
N LYS A 29 2.92 -8.22 0.88
CA LYS A 29 3.72 -9.31 0.32
C LYS A 29 2.90 -10.12 -0.68
N LEU A 30 3.61 -10.69 -1.68
CA LEU A 30 2.99 -11.61 -2.63
C LEU A 30 2.29 -12.79 -1.94
N SER A 31 2.91 -13.38 -0.91
CA SER A 31 2.28 -14.48 -0.15
C SER A 31 0.99 -14.08 0.58
N GLU A 32 0.85 -12.82 0.95
CA GLU A 32 -0.41 -12.29 1.49
C GLU A 32 -1.47 -12.16 0.38
N ALA A 33 -1.06 -11.75 -0.83
CA ALA A 33 -1.95 -11.68 -1.98
C ALA A 33 -2.44 -13.07 -2.41
N GLU A 34 -1.57 -14.09 -2.39
CA GLU A 34 -1.95 -15.48 -2.67
C GLU A 34 -3.06 -15.97 -1.72
N VAL A 35 -2.88 -15.77 -0.43
CA VAL A 35 -3.89 -16.12 0.59
C VAL A 35 -5.20 -15.34 0.39
N LEU A 36 -5.13 -14.08 0.00
CA LEU A 36 -6.31 -13.26 -0.28
C LEU A 36 -7.07 -13.79 -1.50
N VAL A 37 -6.37 -14.08 -2.61
CA VAL A 37 -6.98 -14.61 -3.85
C VAL A 37 -7.56 -16.00 -3.62
N GLU A 38 -6.83 -16.90 -2.95
CA GLU A 38 -7.34 -18.21 -2.54
C GLU A 38 -8.58 -18.07 -1.66
N GLY A 39 -8.60 -17.03 -0.82
CA GLY A 39 -9.76 -16.66 -0.01
C GLY A 39 -10.89 -15.97 -0.79
N GLY A 40 -10.85 -15.87 -2.12
CA GLY A 40 -11.91 -15.29 -2.95
C GLY A 40 -11.95 -13.75 -2.95
N ILE A 41 -10.85 -13.09 -2.62
CA ILE A 41 -10.73 -11.63 -2.78
C ILE A 41 -10.24 -11.33 -4.20
N GLU A 42 -11.05 -10.65 -4.99
CA GLU A 42 -10.83 -10.48 -6.44
C GLU A 42 -10.02 -9.22 -6.80
N ASP A 43 -9.94 -8.23 -5.93
CA ASP A 43 -9.17 -7.00 -6.17
C ASP A 43 -8.15 -6.78 -5.03
N VAL A 44 -6.86 -6.92 -5.36
CA VAL A 44 -5.74 -6.84 -4.42
C VAL A 44 -4.68 -5.86 -4.94
N LEU A 45 -4.18 -5.02 -4.05
CA LEU A 45 -2.98 -4.20 -4.29
C LEU A 45 -1.86 -4.67 -3.36
N ILE A 46 -0.78 -5.18 -3.94
CA ILE A 46 0.49 -5.36 -3.21
C ILE A 46 1.16 -3.98 -3.17
N ALA A 47 1.03 -3.28 -2.04
CA ALA A 47 1.62 -1.96 -1.84
C ALA A 47 3.13 -2.06 -1.58
N ASN A 48 3.83 -2.76 -2.44
CA ASN A 48 5.26 -3.00 -2.39
C ASN A 48 5.75 -3.53 -3.73
N GLN A 49 7.08 -3.50 -3.95
CA GLN A 49 7.73 -4.04 -5.13
C GLN A 49 7.76 -5.58 -5.06
N VAL A 50 7.53 -6.23 -6.19
CA VAL A 50 7.64 -7.68 -6.35
C VAL A 50 8.84 -7.96 -7.23
N VAL A 51 9.96 -8.34 -6.63
CA VAL A 51 11.26 -8.49 -7.28
C VAL A 51 11.70 -9.96 -7.27
N GLY A 52 12.23 -10.41 -8.39
CA GLY A 52 12.74 -11.76 -8.62
C GLY A 52 11.82 -12.59 -9.50
N PRO A 53 12.39 -13.37 -10.46
CA PRO A 53 11.65 -14.03 -11.52
C PRO A 53 10.56 -14.99 -11.00
N ASP A 54 10.84 -15.75 -9.96
CA ASP A 54 9.86 -16.66 -9.35
C ASP A 54 8.65 -15.91 -8.80
N LYS A 55 8.89 -14.74 -8.18
CA LYS A 55 7.78 -13.94 -7.64
C LYS A 55 7.01 -13.23 -8.75
N ALA A 56 7.68 -12.75 -9.78
CA ALA A 56 7.05 -12.14 -10.95
C ALA A 56 6.11 -13.14 -11.64
N THR A 57 6.55 -14.37 -11.85
CA THR A 57 5.73 -15.46 -12.41
C THR A 57 4.53 -15.77 -11.52
N ARG A 58 4.71 -15.87 -10.21
CA ARG A 58 3.60 -16.11 -9.25
C ARG A 58 2.59 -14.98 -9.25
N LEU A 59 3.06 -13.72 -9.29
CA LEU A 59 2.17 -12.55 -9.42
C LEU A 59 1.37 -12.59 -10.73
N ALA A 60 2.04 -12.90 -11.84
CA ALA A 60 1.37 -13.04 -13.13
C ALA A 60 0.27 -14.11 -13.08
N ARG A 61 0.54 -15.27 -12.47
CA ARG A 61 -0.45 -16.36 -12.32
C ARG A 61 -1.68 -15.96 -11.52
N LEU A 62 -1.54 -15.13 -10.47
CA LEU A 62 -2.69 -14.62 -9.72
C LEU A 62 -3.64 -13.81 -10.60
N ASN A 63 -3.09 -13.11 -11.60
CA ASN A 63 -3.89 -12.31 -12.55
C ASN A 63 -4.69 -13.13 -13.55
N ARG A 64 -4.65 -14.47 -13.49
CA ARG A 64 -5.56 -15.35 -14.26
C ARG A 64 -6.96 -15.41 -13.65
N THR A 65 -7.08 -15.19 -12.33
CA THR A 65 -8.34 -15.36 -11.59
C THR A 65 -8.78 -14.13 -10.80
N ALA A 66 -7.86 -13.19 -10.56
CA ALA A 66 -8.11 -11.99 -9.79
C ALA A 66 -7.39 -10.79 -10.40
N THR A 67 -7.73 -9.59 -9.99
CA THR A 67 -6.97 -8.38 -10.33
C THR A 67 -5.97 -8.11 -9.23
N VAL A 68 -4.71 -8.46 -9.45
CA VAL A 68 -3.63 -8.23 -8.48
C VAL A 68 -2.64 -7.23 -9.05
N ARG A 69 -2.57 -6.06 -8.41
CA ARG A 69 -1.65 -4.96 -8.76
C ARG A 69 -0.42 -4.99 -7.85
N CYS A 70 0.68 -4.40 -8.31
CA CYS A 70 1.82 -4.12 -7.44
C CYS A 70 2.42 -2.74 -7.72
N ALA A 71 3.27 -2.27 -6.79
CA ALA A 71 4.05 -1.06 -6.97
C ALA A 71 5.37 -1.35 -7.68
N VAL A 72 5.90 -0.35 -8.42
CA VAL A 72 7.22 -0.37 -9.05
C VAL A 72 7.92 0.97 -8.89
N ASP A 73 9.25 0.95 -8.84
CA ASP A 73 10.13 2.12 -8.81
C ASP A 73 11.46 1.92 -9.54
N ASP A 74 11.59 0.79 -10.27
CA ASP A 74 12.80 0.41 -10.99
C ASP A 74 12.50 -0.14 -12.38
N CYS A 75 13.28 0.28 -13.38
CA CYS A 75 13.10 -0.13 -14.77
C CYS A 75 13.35 -1.62 -15.02
N ALA A 76 14.32 -2.21 -14.32
CA ALA A 76 14.61 -3.64 -14.47
C ALA A 76 13.46 -4.50 -13.90
N ASN A 77 12.85 -4.04 -12.80
CA ASN A 77 11.68 -4.70 -12.23
C ASN A 77 10.46 -4.62 -13.17
N ILE A 78 10.26 -3.49 -13.86
CA ILE A 78 9.21 -3.36 -14.89
C ILE A 78 9.42 -4.37 -16.01
N ALA A 79 10.65 -4.50 -16.51
CA ALA A 79 10.97 -5.47 -17.57
C ALA A 79 10.75 -6.92 -17.12
N GLU A 80 11.15 -7.26 -15.89
CA GLU A 80 10.95 -8.58 -15.28
C GLU A 80 9.46 -8.94 -15.16
N LEU A 81 8.65 -8.01 -14.62
CA LEU A 81 7.21 -8.19 -14.47
C LEU A 81 6.50 -8.30 -15.84
N GLY A 82 6.90 -7.49 -16.83
CA GLY A 82 6.36 -7.54 -18.17
C GLY A 82 6.65 -8.88 -18.86
N ALA A 83 7.89 -9.38 -18.76
CA ALA A 83 8.26 -10.68 -19.30
C ALA A 83 7.44 -11.82 -18.69
N ALA A 84 7.30 -11.84 -17.36
CA ALA A 84 6.50 -12.85 -16.66
C ALA A 84 5.01 -12.77 -17.03
N ALA A 85 4.44 -11.57 -17.14
CA ALA A 85 3.06 -11.37 -17.53
C ALA A 85 2.79 -11.83 -18.98
N ALA A 86 3.70 -11.51 -19.90
CA ALA A 86 3.61 -11.94 -21.29
C ALA A 86 3.71 -13.47 -21.42
N GLU A 87 4.64 -14.13 -20.70
CA GLU A 87 4.78 -15.59 -20.68
C GLU A 87 3.53 -16.29 -20.16
N GLU A 88 2.90 -15.74 -19.10
CA GLU A 88 1.68 -16.30 -18.52
C GLU A 88 0.40 -15.87 -19.27
N GLY A 89 0.51 -15.03 -20.32
CA GLY A 89 -0.60 -14.57 -21.15
C GLY A 89 -1.61 -13.69 -20.40
N VAL A 90 -1.15 -12.91 -19.44
CA VAL A 90 -2.00 -12.05 -18.60
C VAL A 90 -1.55 -10.59 -18.67
N THR A 91 -2.35 -9.71 -18.07
CA THR A 91 -1.99 -8.30 -17.88
C THR A 91 -1.97 -7.98 -16.39
N VAL A 92 -0.81 -7.49 -15.89
CA VAL A 92 -0.62 -7.05 -14.52
C VAL A 92 -0.80 -5.53 -14.41
N GLY A 93 -1.66 -5.08 -13.50
CA GLY A 93 -1.83 -3.67 -13.18
C GLY A 93 -0.68 -3.14 -12.32
N ILE A 94 -0.15 -1.98 -12.67
CA ILE A 94 1.02 -1.38 -12.02
C ILE A 94 0.70 0.02 -11.50
N LEU A 95 1.09 0.28 -10.25
CA LEU A 95 1.20 1.62 -9.69
C LEU A 95 2.67 2.02 -9.61
N VAL A 96 3.02 3.19 -10.13
CA VAL A 96 4.36 3.75 -9.91
C VAL A 96 4.42 4.30 -8.49
N GLU A 97 5.39 3.84 -7.71
CA GLU A 97 5.61 4.38 -6.36
C GLU A 97 6.43 5.67 -6.43
N VAL A 98 5.94 6.70 -5.73
CA VAL A 98 6.56 8.02 -5.63
C VAL A 98 7.03 8.23 -4.20
N ASP A 99 8.30 8.59 -4.02
CA ASP A 99 8.81 8.99 -2.70
C ASP A 99 8.31 10.39 -2.34
N VAL A 100 7.35 10.43 -1.44
CA VAL A 100 6.76 11.67 -0.92
C VAL A 100 7.44 12.14 0.38
N GLY A 101 8.66 11.68 0.66
CA GLY A 101 9.46 12.12 1.80
C GLY A 101 9.81 11.02 2.80
N MET A 102 9.26 9.81 2.66
CA MET A 102 9.58 8.69 3.54
C MET A 102 10.97 8.10 3.32
N LYS A 103 11.55 8.27 2.12
CA LYS A 103 12.89 7.79 1.72
C LYS A 103 13.06 6.28 1.93
N ARG A 104 12.02 5.51 1.62
CA ARG A 104 12.02 4.05 1.71
C ARG A 104 12.09 3.41 0.33
N CYS A 105 11.10 3.66 -0.52
CA CYS A 105 10.94 3.22 -1.89
C CYS A 105 10.34 4.37 -2.69
N GLY A 106 10.33 4.23 -4.00
CA GLY A 106 9.70 5.18 -4.91
C GLY A 106 10.71 6.03 -5.68
N VAL A 107 10.28 6.44 -6.85
CA VAL A 107 11.01 7.42 -7.66
C VAL A 107 10.73 8.85 -7.15
N PRO A 108 11.61 9.82 -7.45
CA PRO A 108 11.31 11.23 -7.17
C PRO A 108 10.00 11.66 -7.84
N PRO A 109 9.24 12.59 -7.22
CA PRO A 109 8.02 13.13 -7.81
C PRO A 109 8.29 13.89 -9.13
N GLY A 110 7.24 14.08 -9.93
CA GLY A 110 7.32 14.80 -11.20
C GLY A 110 7.89 13.97 -12.35
N GLN A 111 8.84 14.53 -13.11
CA GLN A 111 9.30 13.93 -14.36
C GLN A 111 9.85 12.49 -14.25
N PRO A 112 10.57 12.06 -13.20
CA PRO A 112 10.98 10.67 -13.03
C PRO A 112 9.78 9.71 -12.99
N ALA A 113 8.71 10.06 -12.28
CA ALA A 113 7.50 9.26 -12.22
C ALA A 113 6.73 9.24 -13.56
N VAL A 114 6.71 10.35 -14.30
CA VAL A 114 6.15 10.39 -15.67
C VAL A 114 6.89 9.41 -16.59
N THR A 115 8.22 9.41 -16.57
CA THR A 115 9.04 8.50 -17.36
C THR A 115 8.76 7.05 -17.02
N MET A 116 8.63 6.74 -15.72
CA MET A 116 8.29 5.40 -15.23
C MET A 116 6.90 4.95 -15.70
N ALA A 117 5.89 5.84 -15.60
CA ALA A 117 4.53 5.57 -16.03
C ALA A 117 4.47 5.27 -17.55
N GLN A 118 5.21 6.04 -18.35
CA GLN A 118 5.33 5.81 -19.79
C GLN A 118 6.01 4.48 -20.11
N LEU A 119 7.05 4.11 -19.37
CA LEU A 119 7.73 2.82 -19.52
C LEU A 119 6.78 1.66 -19.20
N VAL A 120 6.03 1.74 -18.09
CA VAL A 120 5.01 0.73 -17.75
C VAL A 120 3.97 0.62 -18.86
N ALA A 121 3.44 1.74 -19.36
CA ALA A 121 2.42 1.75 -20.41
C ALA A 121 2.91 1.18 -21.75
N ALA A 122 4.22 1.29 -22.02
CA ALA A 122 4.85 0.75 -23.23
C ALA A 122 5.29 -0.73 -23.09
N THR A 123 5.28 -1.29 -21.87
CA THR A 123 5.78 -2.65 -21.61
C THR A 123 4.67 -3.68 -21.85
N PRO A 124 4.83 -4.64 -22.79
CA PRO A 124 3.88 -5.72 -23.01
C PRO A 124 3.59 -6.51 -21.72
N GLY A 125 2.33 -6.90 -21.53
CA GLY A 125 1.90 -7.62 -20.34
C GLY A 125 1.64 -6.74 -19.10
N LEU A 126 1.95 -5.43 -19.17
CA LEU A 126 1.66 -4.51 -18.09
C LEU A 126 0.59 -3.49 -18.49
N ARG A 127 -0.06 -2.93 -17.47
CA ARG A 127 -1.02 -1.83 -17.59
C ARG A 127 -0.71 -0.80 -16.51
N PHE A 128 -0.49 0.44 -16.91
CA PHE A 128 -0.38 1.53 -15.96
C PHE A 128 -1.77 1.84 -15.38
N ASP A 129 -1.94 1.62 -14.07
CA ASP A 129 -3.19 1.89 -13.35
C ASP A 129 -3.10 3.18 -12.52
N GLY A 130 -1.90 3.63 -12.13
CA GLY A 130 -1.79 4.86 -11.37
C GLY A 130 -0.53 4.99 -10.50
N LEU A 131 -0.71 5.65 -9.38
CA LEU A 131 0.37 6.03 -8.47
C LEU A 131 0.14 5.48 -7.06
N GLN A 132 1.24 5.26 -6.35
CA GLN A 132 1.27 5.06 -4.91
C GLN A 132 2.31 5.99 -4.29
N GLY A 133 2.00 6.58 -3.14
CA GLY A 133 2.94 7.30 -2.31
C GLY A 133 2.52 7.15 -0.86
N TYR A 134 3.47 7.02 0.07
CA TYR A 134 3.15 6.80 1.47
C TYR A 134 3.91 7.76 2.40
N GLU A 135 3.18 8.59 3.10
CA GLU A 135 3.66 9.56 4.07
C GLU A 135 3.91 8.95 5.47
N GLY A 136 4.50 7.74 5.49
CA GLY A 136 4.67 6.94 6.70
C GLY A 136 5.45 7.60 7.83
N HIS A 137 6.31 8.55 7.51
CA HIS A 137 7.07 9.35 8.48
C HIS A 137 6.20 10.39 9.22
N ALA A 138 5.04 10.73 8.68
CA ALA A 138 4.12 11.70 9.25
C ALA A 138 2.96 11.08 10.06
N VAL A 139 2.66 9.77 9.86
CA VAL A 139 1.43 9.15 10.38
C VAL A 139 1.29 9.12 11.90
N VAL A 140 2.38 9.32 12.63
CA VAL A 140 2.40 9.29 14.10
C VAL A 140 2.92 10.60 14.73
N LEU A 141 3.02 11.67 13.97
CA LEU A 141 3.28 12.99 14.54
C LEU A 141 2.17 13.32 15.55
N PRO A 142 2.52 13.62 16.82
CA PRO A 142 1.50 13.77 17.88
C PRO A 142 0.58 14.96 17.64
N ASP A 143 1.15 16.10 17.26
CA ASP A 143 0.38 17.30 16.98
C ASP A 143 -0.40 17.13 15.67
N TYR A 144 -1.71 17.41 15.72
CA TYR A 144 -2.60 17.22 14.58
C TYR A 144 -2.35 18.25 13.47
N ASP A 145 -2.09 19.48 13.81
CA ASP A 145 -1.92 20.55 12.82
C ASP A 145 -0.56 20.39 12.10
N GLU A 146 0.50 20.04 12.85
CA GLU A 146 1.80 19.68 12.27
C GLU A 146 1.66 18.47 11.34
N ARG A 147 0.97 17.41 11.78
CA ARG A 147 0.71 16.21 10.97
C ARG A 147 -0.07 16.57 9.71
N LYS A 148 -1.12 17.38 9.83
CA LYS A 148 -1.94 17.82 8.70
C LYS A 148 -1.14 18.64 7.71
N GLN A 149 -0.34 19.59 8.17
CA GLN A 149 0.51 20.38 7.31
C GLN A 149 1.48 19.50 6.55
N ARG A 150 2.20 18.63 7.25
CA ARG A 150 3.19 17.73 6.64
C ARG A 150 2.59 16.81 5.60
N VAL A 151 1.48 16.14 5.93
CA VAL A 151 0.77 15.25 4.99
C VAL A 151 0.27 16.00 3.76
N THR A 152 -0.25 17.22 3.95
CA THR A 152 -0.72 18.04 2.82
C THR A 152 0.42 18.43 1.88
N GLU A 153 1.58 18.80 2.41
CA GLU A 153 2.78 19.11 1.63
C GLU A 153 3.28 17.88 0.87
N ASP A 154 3.45 16.76 1.56
CA ASP A 154 3.98 15.52 0.99
C ASP A 154 3.06 14.96 -0.11
N LEU A 155 1.76 14.89 0.14
CA LEU A 155 0.80 14.37 -0.84
C LEU A 155 0.45 15.39 -1.93
N GLY A 156 0.70 16.66 -1.70
CA GLY A 156 0.68 17.68 -2.76
C GLY A 156 1.62 17.32 -3.91
N MET A 157 2.84 16.84 -3.60
CA MET A 157 3.79 16.36 -4.61
C MET A 157 3.26 15.16 -5.40
N LEU A 158 2.52 14.24 -4.75
CA LEU A 158 1.90 13.09 -5.41
C LEU A 158 0.79 13.53 -6.36
N VAL A 159 -0.07 14.47 -5.93
CA VAL A 159 -1.15 15.01 -6.76
C VAL A 159 -0.61 15.82 -7.95
N ASP A 160 0.45 16.60 -7.75
CA ASP A 160 1.11 17.32 -8.86
C ASP A 160 1.76 16.35 -9.84
N THR A 161 2.33 15.24 -9.36
CA THR A 161 2.84 14.15 -10.20
C THR A 161 1.73 13.49 -11.02
N ARG A 162 0.55 13.24 -10.41
CA ARG A 162 -0.66 12.80 -11.13
C ARG A 162 -0.96 13.72 -12.31
N ARG A 163 -1.04 15.04 -12.05
CA ARG A 163 -1.35 16.02 -13.10
C ARG A 163 -0.31 16.03 -14.21
N ALA A 164 0.97 15.90 -13.88
CA ALA A 164 2.05 15.82 -14.86
C ALA A 164 1.92 14.59 -15.77
N ILE A 165 1.56 13.41 -15.21
CA ILE A 165 1.32 12.18 -15.98
C ILE A 165 0.10 12.35 -16.88
N GLU A 166 -1.01 12.86 -16.36
CA GLU A 166 -2.24 13.12 -17.13
C GLU A 166 -1.98 14.11 -18.27
N SER A 167 -1.17 15.14 -18.04
CA SER A 167 -0.75 16.09 -19.06
C SER A 167 0.13 15.47 -20.15
N SER A 168 0.82 14.35 -19.86
CA SER A 168 1.57 13.58 -20.86
C SER A 168 0.71 12.64 -21.70
N GLY A 169 -0.62 12.61 -21.46
CA GLY A 169 -1.59 11.79 -22.20
C GLY A 169 -1.87 10.42 -21.61
N LEU A 170 -1.34 10.10 -20.42
CA LEU A 170 -1.60 8.85 -19.72
C LEU A 170 -2.67 9.05 -18.63
N PRO A 171 -3.80 8.32 -18.65
CA PRO A 171 -4.79 8.41 -17.58
C PRO A 171 -4.29 7.78 -16.29
N VAL A 172 -4.48 8.47 -15.16
CA VAL A 172 -4.20 7.97 -13.81
C VAL A 172 -5.52 7.57 -13.16
N LYS A 173 -5.76 6.26 -13.03
CA LYS A 173 -7.02 5.72 -12.51
C LYS A 173 -7.05 5.64 -10.99
N ILE A 174 -5.89 5.43 -10.37
CA ILE A 174 -5.75 5.20 -8.93
C ILE A 174 -4.59 6.04 -8.41
N VAL A 175 -4.84 6.82 -7.35
CA VAL A 175 -3.80 7.38 -6.50
C VAL A 175 -4.04 6.85 -5.09
N SER A 176 -3.16 5.94 -4.67
CA SER A 176 -3.28 5.20 -3.42
C SER A 176 -2.26 5.69 -2.40
N SER A 177 -2.70 6.05 -1.20
CA SER A 177 -1.84 6.65 -0.17
C SER A 177 -2.38 6.41 1.24
N GLY A 178 -1.75 7.00 2.23
CA GLY A 178 -2.27 7.10 3.59
C GLY A 178 -2.18 5.86 4.45
N GLY A 179 -2.53 6.07 5.69
CA GLY A 179 -2.61 5.04 6.71
C GLY A 179 -3.58 5.41 7.83
N THR A 180 -3.63 4.61 8.88
CA THR A 180 -4.54 4.86 10.02
C THR A 180 -4.29 6.21 10.68
N GLY A 181 -3.03 6.67 10.76
CA GLY A 181 -2.69 7.94 11.42
C GLY A 181 -3.12 9.19 10.65
N THR A 182 -3.37 9.06 9.35
CA THR A 182 -3.59 10.19 8.43
C THR A 182 -4.88 10.07 7.61
N TYR A 183 -5.70 9.05 7.86
CA TYR A 183 -6.85 8.72 7.03
C TYR A 183 -7.82 9.88 6.77
N ASP A 184 -8.05 10.70 7.78
CA ASP A 184 -8.95 11.86 7.74
C ASP A 184 -8.32 13.06 7.01
N ILE A 185 -7.01 13.15 6.98
CA ILE A 185 -6.26 14.16 6.22
C ILE A 185 -6.15 13.71 4.77
N THR A 186 -5.53 12.55 4.54
CA THR A 186 -5.28 11.97 3.22
C THR A 186 -6.57 11.79 2.42
N GLY A 187 -7.63 11.26 3.05
CA GLY A 187 -8.92 11.03 2.40
C GLY A 187 -9.67 12.30 2.02
N ASN A 188 -9.27 13.47 2.51
CA ASN A 188 -9.82 14.77 2.14
C ASN A 188 -8.96 15.55 1.13
N ILE A 189 -7.84 15.00 0.66
CA ILE A 189 -7.00 15.65 -0.36
C ILE A 189 -7.56 15.34 -1.76
N PRO A 190 -8.04 16.35 -2.52
CA PRO A 190 -8.51 16.14 -3.87
C PRO A 190 -7.42 15.55 -4.77
N GLY A 191 -7.71 14.44 -5.41
CA GLY A 191 -6.74 13.73 -6.26
C GLY A 191 -6.15 12.48 -5.62
N ILE A 192 -6.48 12.17 -4.36
CA ILE A 192 -6.27 10.86 -3.75
C ILE A 192 -7.57 10.06 -3.90
N ASP A 193 -7.47 8.83 -4.42
CA ASP A 193 -8.64 8.02 -4.75
C ASP A 193 -8.91 6.93 -3.70
N GLU A 194 -7.88 6.47 -2.98
CA GLU A 194 -8.02 5.43 -1.95
C GLU A 194 -7.00 5.58 -0.82
N VAL A 195 -7.38 5.13 0.39
CA VAL A 195 -6.55 5.18 1.60
C VAL A 195 -6.24 3.77 2.09
N GLN A 196 -4.95 3.50 2.44
CA GLN A 196 -4.44 2.17 2.80
C GLN A 196 -4.43 1.93 4.32
N CYS A 197 -5.49 2.22 5.03
CA CYS A 197 -5.58 2.03 6.48
C CYS A 197 -5.51 0.55 6.89
N GLY A 198 -4.69 0.25 7.87
CA GLY A 198 -4.54 -1.11 8.39
C GLY A 198 -4.69 -1.21 9.90
N THR A 199 -3.92 -0.42 10.65
CA THR A 199 -3.81 -0.48 12.12
C THR A 199 -5.16 -0.27 12.82
N TYR A 200 -6.07 0.54 12.26
CA TYR A 200 -7.40 0.81 12.85
C TYR A 200 -8.19 -0.45 13.20
N ALA A 201 -7.96 -1.57 12.48
CA ALA A 201 -8.72 -2.80 12.66
C ALA A 201 -8.43 -3.51 14.00
N LEU A 202 -7.23 -3.35 14.54
CA LEU A 202 -6.78 -3.97 15.80
C LEU A 202 -6.31 -2.95 16.82
N MET A 203 -5.82 -1.82 16.35
CA MET A 203 -5.14 -0.77 17.08
C MET A 203 -3.94 -1.28 17.91
N ASP A 204 -3.21 -0.34 18.45
CA ASP A 204 -2.15 -0.53 19.45
C ASP A 204 -2.01 0.73 20.29
N VAL A 205 -1.23 0.63 21.38
CA VAL A 205 -1.06 1.74 22.32
C VAL A 205 -0.32 2.95 21.72
N PHE A 206 0.47 2.75 20.68
CA PHE A 206 1.20 3.80 20.01
C PHE A 206 0.26 4.63 19.11
N TYR A 207 -0.50 3.96 18.25
CA TYR A 207 -1.49 4.65 17.41
C TYR A 207 -2.66 5.22 18.20
N ALA A 208 -3.01 4.65 19.35
CA ALA A 208 -4.06 5.19 20.23
C ALA A 208 -3.76 6.60 20.75
N GLN A 209 -2.48 7.01 20.79
CA GLN A 209 -2.09 8.37 21.17
C GLN A 209 -2.46 9.42 20.10
N VAL A 210 -2.48 9.03 18.83
CA VAL A 210 -2.79 9.94 17.71
C VAL A 210 -4.18 9.71 17.12
N ARG A 211 -4.82 8.58 17.47
CA ARG A 211 -6.14 8.14 16.98
C ARG A 211 -6.97 7.51 18.10
N PRO A 212 -7.33 8.28 19.12
CA PRO A 212 -8.05 7.77 20.30
C PRO A 212 -9.49 7.32 19.99
N GLU A 213 -10.03 7.68 18.82
CA GLU A 213 -11.36 7.26 18.36
C GLU A 213 -11.47 5.77 18.03
N PHE A 214 -10.35 5.08 17.81
CA PHE A 214 -10.33 3.64 17.56
C PHE A 214 -9.95 2.86 18.82
N ALA A 215 -10.76 1.88 19.19
CA ALA A 215 -10.50 1.02 20.34
C ALA A 215 -9.42 -0.03 20.06
N ILE A 216 -8.59 -0.36 21.06
CA ILE A 216 -7.67 -1.49 21.00
C ILE A 216 -8.49 -2.78 21.05
N ALA A 217 -8.46 -3.57 19.96
CA ALA A 217 -9.22 -4.80 19.79
C ALA A 217 -8.37 -6.07 19.93
N ARG A 218 -7.04 -5.94 20.15
CA ARG A 218 -6.13 -7.07 20.35
C ARG A 218 -5.26 -6.85 21.58
N SER A 219 -5.14 -7.88 22.41
CA SER A 219 -4.17 -7.96 23.49
C SER A 219 -3.39 -9.26 23.40
N ILE A 220 -2.23 -9.29 24.03
CA ILE A 220 -1.38 -10.48 24.15
C ILE A 220 -1.29 -10.82 25.62
N LEU A 221 -1.72 -12.04 25.99
CA LEU A 221 -1.53 -12.58 27.34
C LEU A 221 -0.07 -13.04 27.44
N ALA A 222 0.64 -12.54 28.42
CA ALA A 222 2.04 -12.84 28.64
C ALA A 222 2.29 -13.23 30.09
N SER A 223 3.31 -14.08 30.33
CA SER A 223 3.77 -14.45 31.66
C SER A 223 5.11 -13.80 31.93
N VAL A 224 5.31 -13.30 33.15
CA VAL A 224 6.61 -12.83 33.60
C VAL A 224 7.48 -14.06 33.90
N VAL A 225 8.56 -14.24 33.14
CA VAL A 225 9.50 -15.35 33.29
C VAL A 225 10.73 -14.97 34.12
N SER A 226 11.02 -13.67 34.24
CA SER A 226 12.08 -13.17 35.14
C SER A 226 11.79 -11.72 35.54
N ASN A 227 12.11 -11.41 36.79
CA ASN A 227 12.06 -10.05 37.35
C ASN A 227 13.34 -9.80 38.18
N LYS A 228 14.39 -9.32 37.53
CA LYS A 228 15.69 -9.03 38.11
C LYS A 228 16.33 -7.81 37.50
N HIS A 229 17.18 -7.12 38.25
CA HIS A 229 17.98 -6.02 37.72
C HIS A 229 17.19 -4.88 37.06
N ASP A 230 16.10 -4.47 37.68
CA ASP A 230 15.19 -3.42 37.15
C ASP A 230 14.57 -3.73 35.77
N GLN A 231 14.54 -4.99 35.38
CA GLN A 231 13.96 -5.49 34.15
C GLN A 231 12.93 -6.57 34.42
N VAL A 232 11.86 -6.53 33.64
CA VAL A 232 10.85 -7.59 33.57
C VAL A 232 10.98 -8.27 32.21
N VAL A 233 11.21 -9.58 32.22
CA VAL A 233 11.26 -10.41 31.03
C VAL A 233 9.96 -11.18 30.92
N VAL A 234 9.33 -11.14 29.74
CA VAL A 234 8.09 -11.84 29.46
C VAL A 234 8.29 -12.86 28.33
N ASP A 235 7.39 -13.84 28.24
CA ASP A 235 7.45 -14.95 27.28
C ASP A 235 6.90 -14.58 25.87
N VAL A 236 6.72 -13.27 25.59
CA VAL A 236 6.26 -12.75 24.29
C VAL A 236 7.18 -11.61 23.83
N GLY A 237 7.32 -11.47 22.51
CA GLY A 237 8.09 -10.40 21.86
C GLY A 237 7.65 -10.17 20.43
#